data_9fc2f747bb9b570326f33c2ab8d3b540
#
_entry.id   9fc2f747bb9b570326f33c2ab8d3b540
#
_cell.length_a   1.000
_cell.length_b   1.000
_cell.length_c   1.000
_cell.angle_alpha   90.00
_cell.angle_beta   90.00
_cell.angle_gamma   90.00
#
_symmetry.space_group_name_H-M   'P 1'
#
loop_
_entity.id
_entity.type
_entity.pdbx_description
1 polymer ?
#
loop_
_entity_poly.entity_id
_entity_poly.type
_entity_poly.pdbx_seq_one_letter_code
_entity_poly.pdbx_strand_id
1 'polypeptide(L)' 'MTRRVRVAARWLLAVLYFGAGVLHLLQPAPFASIVPAWVPRPDMVVWLTGIAEIAGALALAQPWSVPFRKAAGISLA' A
#
# COMPACT_ATOMS: atom_id res chain seq x y z
N MET A 1 11.49 12.69 -15.28
CA MET A 1 10.06 12.66 -14.98
C MET A 1 9.58 14.05 -14.60
N THR A 2 8.52 14.52 -15.23
CA THR A 2 7.98 15.85 -14.93
C THR A 2 7.26 15.87 -13.58
N ARG A 3 7.08 17.07 -13.03
CA ARG A 3 6.33 17.22 -11.78
C ARG A 3 4.90 16.71 -11.89
N ARG A 4 4.23 16.97 -13.03
CA ARG A 4 2.85 16.50 -13.25
C ARG A 4 2.78 14.98 -13.23
N VAL A 5 3.72 14.31 -13.86
CA VAL A 5 3.77 12.84 -13.90
C VAL A 5 4.03 12.29 -12.49
N ARG A 6 4.95 12.89 -11.74
CA ARG A 6 5.23 12.45 -10.37
C ARG A 6 4.02 12.63 -9.45
N VAL A 7 3.33 13.76 -9.56
CA VAL A 7 2.13 14.01 -8.77
C VAL A 7 1.03 13.02 -9.12
N ALA A 8 0.78 12.80 -10.42
CA ALA A 8 -0.22 11.84 -10.87
C ALA A 8 0.11 10.42 -10.41
N ALA A 9 1.38 10.00 -10.55
CA ALA A 9 1.81 8.68 -10.11
C ALA A 9 1.67 8.50 -8.61
N ARG A 10 1.99 9.53 -7.82
CA ARG A 10 1.83 9.49 -6.37
C ARG A 10 0.38 9.25 -5.97
N TRP A 11 -0.55 10.01 -6.55
CA TRP A 11 -1.97 9.87 -6.23
C TRP A 11 -2.52 8.54 -6.74
N LEU A 12 -2.10 8.10 -7.91
CA LEU A 12 -2.49 6.80 -8.44
C LEU A 12 -2.04 5.67 -7.50
N LEU A 13 -0.79 5.71 -7.04
CA LEU A 13 -0.29 4.71 -6.08
C LEU A 13 -1.03 4.79 -4.75
N ALA A 14 -1.33 6.00 -4.27
CA ALA A 14 -2.08 6.16 -3.03
C ALA A 14 -3.47 5.51 -3.14
N VAL A 15 -4.17 5.73 -4.24
CA VAL A 15 -5.49 5.12 -4.48
C VAL A 15 -5.38 3.60 -4.59
N LEU A 16 -4.39 3.10 -5.34
CA LEU A 16 -4.21 1.66 -5.51
C LEU A 16 -3.85 0.97 -4.19
N TYR A 17 -2.95 1.55 -3.42
CA TYR A 17 -2.56 0.99 -2.13
C TYR A 17 -3.72 1.02 -1.13
N PHE A 18 -4.46 2.11 -1.10
CA PHE A 18 -5.63 2.23 -0.23
C PHE A 18 -6.68 1.18 -0.60
N GLY A 19 -6.99 1.07 -1.90
CA GLY A 19 -7.96 0.09 -2.39
C GLY A 19 -7.52 -1.34 -2.11
N ALA A 20 -6.26 -1.66 -2.38
CA ALA A 20 -5.71 -2.98 -2.10
C ALA A 20 -5.73 -3.29 -0.61
N GLY A 21 -5.37 -2.33 0.24
CA GLY A 21 -5.41 -2.50 1.69
C GLY A 21 -6.82 -2.75 2.20
N VAL A 22 -7.79 -2.01 1.71
CA VAL A 22 -9.20 -2.20 2.06
C VAL A 22 -9.66 -3.60 1.64
N LEU A 23 -9.32 -4.05 0.43
CA LEU A 23 -9.67 -5.39 -0.03
C LEU A 23 -9.05 -6.48 0.83
N HIS A 24 -7.80 -6.30 1.28
CA HIS A 24 -7.16 -7.26 2.17
C HIS A 24 -7.92 -7.41 3.50
N LEU A 25 -8.51 -6.33 3.99
CA LEU A 25 -9.25 -6.35 5.25
C LEU A 25 -10.69 -6.85 5.08
N LEU A 26 -11.34 -6.50 3.95
CA LEU A 26 -12.73 -6.86 3.71
C LEU A 26 -12.87 -8.26 3.12
N GLN A 27 -11.93 -8.68 2.27
CA GLN A 27 -11.96 -9.98 1.61
C GLN A 27 -10.59 -10.64 1.71
N PRO A 28 -10.20 -11.12 2.89
CA PRO A 28 -8.86 -11.68 3.09
C PRO A 28 -8.66 -13.04 2.42
N ALA A 29 -9.72 -13.81 2.20
CA ALA A 29 -9.59 -15.19 1.72
C ALA A 29 -8.83 -15.33 0.39
N PRO A 30 -9.13 -14.53 -0.66
CA PRO A 30 -8.38 -14.63 -1.91
C PRO A 30 -6.89 -14.35 -1.74
N PHE A 31 -6.54 -13.42 -0.87
CA PHE A 31 -5.13 -13.10 -0.60
C PHE A 31 -4.46 -14.17 0.24
N ALA A 32 -5.17 -14.71 1.23
CA ALA A 32 -4.63 -15.78 2.07
C ALA A 32 -4.34 -17.04 1.27
N SER A 33 -5.12 -17.29 0.22
CA SER A 33 -4.95 -18.49 -0.63
C SER A 33 -3.63 -18.52 -1.38
N ILE A 34 -2.99 -17.38 -1.63
CA ILE A 34 -1.71 -17.28 -2.34
C ILE A 34 -0.51 -17.22 -1.39
N VAL A 35 -0.74 -17.17 -0.08
CA VAL A 35 0.33 -17.21 0.90
C VAL A 35 0.95 -18.60 0.91
N PRO A 36 2.29 -18.74 0.84
CA PRO A 36 2.93 -20.06 0.87
C PRO A 36 2.54 -20.87 2.10
N ALA A 37 2.43 -22.17 1.92
CA ALA A 37 1.98 -23.07 2.99
C ALA A 37 2.90 -23.06 4.22
N TRP A 38 4.17 -22.70 4.06
CA TRP A 38 5.12 -22.63 5.16
C TRP A 38 4.99 -21.37 6.02
N VAL A 39 4.19 -20.41 5.57
CA VAL A 39 3.96 -19.16 6.34
C VAL A 39 2.89 -19.45 7.40
N PRO A 40 3.19 -19.24 8.69
CA PRO A 40 2.19 -19.40 9.74
C PRO A 40 1.18 -18.24 9.70
N ARG A 41 -0.06 -18.55 10.02
CA ARG A 41 -1.14 -17.56 10.16
C ARG A 41 -1.31 -16.68 8.92
N PRO A 42 -1.69 -17.24 7.77
CA PRO A 42 -1.85 -16.46 6.55
C PRO A 42 -2.90 -15.35 6.67
N ASP A 43 -3.91 -15.54 7.48
CA ASP A 43 -4.93 -14.53 7.78
C ASP A 43 -4.31 -13.27 8.41
N MET A 44 -3.41 -13.45 9.37
CA MET A 44 -2.72 -12.34 10.02
C MET A 44 -1.76 -11.64 9.06
N VAL A 45 -1.06 -12.39 8.21
CA VAL A 45 -0.17 -11.82 7.19
C VAL A 45 -0.95 -10.91 6.24
N VAL A 46 -2.12 -11.37 5.77
CA VAL A 46 -2.99 -10.59 4.89
C VAL A 46 -3.48 -9.33 5.60
N TRP A 47 -3.90 -9.47 6.85
CA TRP A 47 -4.40 -8.35 7.64
C TRP A 47 -3.32 -7.28 7.85
N LEU A 48 -2.12 -7.69 8.26
CA LEU A 48 -1.00 -6.79 8.46
C LEU A 48 -0.58 -6.12 7.15
N THR A 49 -0.57 -6.85 6.04
CA THR A 49 -0.27 -6.31 4.73
C THR A 49 -1.29 -5.25 4.33
N GLY A 50 -2.58 -5.50 4.58
CA GLY A 50 -3.63 -4.54 4.31
C GLY A 50 -3.45 -3.24 5.09
N ILE A 51 -3.14 -3.35 6.37
CA ILE A 51 -2.86 -2.17 7.22
C ILE A 51 -1.63 -1.42 6.70
N ALA A 52 -0.57 -2.14 6.35
CA ALA A 52 0.64 -1.52 5.83
C ALA A 52 0.37 -0.77 4.52
N GLU A 53 -0.46 -1.33 3.64
CA GLU A 53 -0.82 -0.69 2.38
C GLU A 53 -1.65 0.58 2.60
N ILE A 54 -2.59 0.56 3.54
CA ILE A 54 -3.36 1.74 3.90
C ILE A 54 -2.44 2.82 4.50
N ALA A 55 -1.55 2.43 5.40
CA ALA A 55 -0.58 3.34 5.99
C ALA A 55 0.33 3.95 4.91
N GLY A 56 0.79 3.14 3.96
CA GLY A 56 1.56 3.61 2.82
C GLY A 56 0.79 4.59 1.95
N ALA A 57 -0.49 4.32 1.69
CA ALA A 57 -1.35 5.22 0.94
C ALA A 57 -1.50 6.58 1.62
N LEU A 58 -1.72 6.58 2.93
CA LEU A 58 -1.81 7.80 3.71
C LEU A 58 -0.49 8.57 3.72
N ALA A 59 0.64 7.87 3.82
CA ALA A 59 1.95 8.49 3.75
C ALA A 59 2.22 9.12 2.39
N LEU A 60 1.78 8.49 1.30
CA LEU A 60 1.90 9.04 -0.05
C LEU A 60 1.02 10.27 -0.25
N ALA A 61 -0.17 10.27 0.35
CA ALA A 61 -1.15 11.33 0.17
C ALA A 61 -0.87 12.57 1.01
N GLN A 62 -0.18 12.42 2.17
CA GLN A 62 0.01 13.53 3.09
C GLN A 62 0.95 14.60 2.50
N PRO A 63 0.61 15.90 2.65
CA PRO A 63 1.39 16.98 2.05
C PRO A 63 2.50 17.56 2.95
N TRP A 64 2.51 17.21 4.25
CA TRP A 64 3.34 17.89 5.23
C TRP A 64 4.68 17.22 5.51
N SER A 65 4.92 16.02 4.97
CA SER A 65 6.19 15.31 5.18
C SER A 65 6.67 14.64 3.91
N VAL A 66 7.57 15.31 3.20
CA VAL A 66 8.19 14.77 1.98
C VAL A 66 9.01 13.50 2.25
N PRO A 67 9.82 13.41 3.34
CA PRO A 67 10.56 12.18 3.62
C PRO A 67 9.68 10.94 3.75
N PHE A 68 8.54 11.04 4.41
CA PHE A 68 7.63 9.89 4.51
C PHE A 68 7.00 9.53 3.18
N ARG A 69 6.65 10.51 2.34
CA ARG A 69 6.17 10.23 0.99
C ARG A 69 7.21 9.52 0.15
N LYS A 70 8.47 9.95 0.25
CA LYS A 70 9.56 9.30 -0.48
C LYS A 70 9.80 7.88 0.00
N ALA A 71 9.73 7.65 1.29
CA ALA A 71 9.88 6.30 1.84
C ALA A 71 8.76 5.37 1.39
N ALA A 72 7.51 5.87 1.32
CA ALA A 72 6.35 5.08 0.90
C ALA A 72 6.37 4.78 -0.60
N GLY A 73 6.83 5.75 -1.42
CA GLY A 73 6.89 5.59 -2.87
C GLY A 73 8.30 5.72 -3.39
N ILE A 74 9.17 4.79 -3.06
CA ILE A 74 10.62 4.87 -3.31
C ILE A 74 10.94 5.24 -4.75
N SER A 75 10.24 4.64 -5.71
CA SER A 75 10.48 4.87 -7.13
C SER A 75 10.08 6.28 -7.58
N LEU A 76 9.36 7.02 -6.76
CA LEU A 76 8.90 8.37 -7.07
C LEU A 76 9.74 9.45 -6.36
N ALA A 77 10.70 9.05 -5.59
CA ALA A 77 11.54 9.96 -4.82
C ALA A 77 12.44 10.85 -5.69
#